data_ac07686cb3422fc8e3b99115c0eb34a5
#
_entry.id   ac07686cb3422fc8e3b99115c0eb34a5
#
_cell.length_a   1.000
_cell.length_b   1.000
_cell.length_c   1.000
_cell.angle_alpha   90.00
_cell.angle_beta   90.00
_cell.angle_gamma   90.00
#
_symmetry.space_group_name_H-M   'P 1'
#
loop_
_entity.id
_entity.type
_entity.pdbx_description
1 polymer ?
#
loop_
_entity_poly.entity_id
_entity_poly.type
_entity_poly.pdbx_seq_one_letter_code
_entity_poly.pdbx_strand_id
1 'polypeptide(L)'
;MHTQRLYYIFLLAALTTCSPKKLTPEELQSYQSEIEVWHQDRLDEVKSPQGWLNLVGLYWLEPGINTFGTAPENKIIFPEGTIAPKAGYYRVNQHDITFMPIDAAIAIHGQPIVKETTIPFDSLRGAIFTSGSLEWFILRRDTRLGIRLRDLNSQAVKTFKGIGRYPVDPAYRIEAIFERADSTHTINITNVIGQTTAQSSPGTLVFTLHGQEHRLDALEEGDELFIIFGDETSGKDTYGGGRFVYTDKPNAQNKVYIDFNKAHNPPCVFTPFATCPLPPAQNILTVAVEAGEKNYHAEGQSETAQGK
;
A
#
# COMPACT_ATOMS: atom_id res chain seq x y z
N MET A 1 -42.01 -45.98 54.70
CA MET A 1 -41.45 -44.66 54.38
C MET A 1 -40.04 -44.85 53.83
N HIS A 2 -39.85 -44.84 52.51
CA HIS A 2 -38.55 -44.99 51.89
C HIS A 2 -38.14 -43.58 51.32
N THR A 3 -37.16 -43.00 51.95
CA THR A 3 -36.55 -41.71 51.50
C THR A 3 -35.48 -42.00 50.43
N GLN A 4 -35.78 -41.72 49.17
CA GLN A 4 -34.78 -41.67 48.07
C GLN A 4 -33.90 -40.41 48.20
N ARG A 5 -32.60 -40.61 48.41
CA ARG A 5 -31.59 -39.55 48.31
C ARG A 5 -31.17 -39.39 46.86
N LEU A 6 -31.49 -38.22 46.25
CA LEU A 6 -31.04 -37.82 44.94
C LEU A 6 -29.59 -37.30 45.07
N TYR A 7 -28.64 -37.95 44.42
CA TYR A 7 -27.25 -37.43 44.28
C TYR A 7 -27.16 -36.59 43.02
N TYR A 8 -26.96 -35.30 43.18
CA TYR A 8 -26.59 -34.41 42.08
C TYR A 8 -25.10 -34.55 41.79
N ILE A 9 -24.76 -35.15 40.63
CA ILE A 9 -23.39 -35.16 40.11
C ILE A 9 -23.18 -33.85 39.40
N PHE A 10 -22.39 -32.96 39.99
CA PHE A 10 -21.89 -31.74 39.31
C PHE A 10 -20.79 -32.16 38.34
N LEU A 11 -21.09 -32.14 37.02
CA LEU A 11 -20.12 -32.33 35.99
C LEU A 11 -19.33 -31.01 35.83
N LEU A 12 -18.12 -30.94 36.39
CA LEU A 12 -17.21 -29.82 36.19
C LEU A 12 -16.66 -29.94 34.75
N ALA A 13 -17.21 -29.13 33.82
CA ALA A 13 -16.63 -28.96 32.49
C ALA A 13 -15.31 -28.19 32.63
N ALA A 14 -14.19 -28.89 32.52
CA ALA A 14 -12.87 -28.27 32.43
C ALA A 14 -12.79 -27.53 31.09
N LEU A 15 -12.95 -26.21 31.11
CA LEU A 15 -12.61 -25.34 29.99
C LEU A 15 -11.08 -25.37 29.82
N THR A 16 -10.58 -26.19 28.92
CA THR A 16 -9.18 -26.12 28.48
C THR A 16 -9.02 -24.84 27.67
N THR A 17 -8.60 -23.77 28.34
CA THR A 17 -8.10 -22.58 27.66
C THR A 17 -6.82 -22.98 26.92
N CYS A 18 -6.90 -23.07 25.60
CA CYS A 18 -5.73 -23.24 24.73
C CYS A 18 -4.91 -21.95 24.79
N SER A 19 -3.97 -21.86 25.74
CA SER A 19 -3.01 -20.77 25.74
C SER A 19 -2.11 -20.90 24.50
N PRO A 20 -1.83 -19.82 23.77
CA PRO A 20 -0.92 -19.86 22.63
C PRO A 20 0.42 -20.46 23.09
N LYS A 21 0.94 -21.42 22.30
CA LYS A 21 2.23 -22.07 22.56
C LYS A 21 3.32 -20.98 22.57
N LYS A 22 4.00 -20.81 23.70
CA LYS A 22 5.17 -19.92 23.78
C LYS A 22 6.29 -20.49 22.88
N LEU A 23 6.88 -19.63 22.06
CA LEU A 23 8.05 -19.99 21.24
C LEU A 23 9.25 -20.32 22.15
N THR A 24 10.05 -21.32 21.75
CA THR A 24 11.37 -21.53 22.36
C THR A 24 12.30 -20.34 22.02
N PRO A 25 13.41 -20.15 22.76
CA PRO A 25 14.38 -19.09 22.42
C PRO A 25 14.89 -19.18 20.99
N GLU A 26 15.11 -20.38 20.46
CA GLU A 26 15.56 -20.62 19.08
C GLU A 26 14.48 -20.26 18.05
N GLU A 27 13.20 -20.67 18.31
CA GLU A 27 12.05 -20.32 17.48
C GLU A 27 11.84 -18.80 17.45
N LEU A 28 11.99 -18.14 18.61
CA LEU A 28 11.88 -16.68 18.72
C LEU A 28 12.98 -15.97 17.94
N GLN A 29 14.23 -16.40 18.07
CA GLN A 29 15.34 -15.83 17.33
C GLN A 29 15.20 -16.01 15.83
N SER A 30 14.76 -17.21 15.39
CA SER A 30 14.47 -17.48 13.97
C SER A 30 13.38 -16.56 13.43
N TYR A 31 12.30 -16.40 14.17
CA TYR A 31 11.21 -15.50 13.79
C TYR A 31 11.66 -14.02 13.73
N GLN A 32 12.41 -13.55 14.72
CA GLN A 32 12.95 -12.19 14.70
C GLN A 32 13.87 -11.96 13.50
N SER A 33 14.68 -12.96 13.13
CA SER A 33 15.54 -12.90 11.94
C SER A 33 14.71 -12.85 10.65
N GLU A 34 13.61 -13.60 10.55
CA GLU A 34 12.67 -13.55 9.41
C GLU A 34 12.11 -12.13 9.24
N ILE A 35 11.63 -11.52 10.32
CA ILE A 35 11.07 -10.17 10.28
C ILE A 35 12.14 -9.13 9.94
N GLU A 36 13.39 -9.31 10.39
CA GLU A 36 14.51 -8.41 10.05
C GLU A 36 14.80 -8.46 8.55
N VAL A 37 14.88 -9.67 7.95
CA VAL A 37 15.08 -9.84 6.50
C VAL A 37 13.95 -9.19 5.74
N TRP A 38 12.69 -9.48 6.10
CA TRP A 38 11.52 -8.86 5.48
C TRP A 38 11.58 -7.33 5.54
N HIS A 39 11.95 -6.77 6.70
CA HIS A 39 12.05 -5.33 6.86
C HIS A 39 13.16 -4.74 5.98
N GLN A 40 14.31 -5.40 5.87
CA GLN A 40 15.39 -4.96 4.98
C GLN A 40 14.96 -4.97 3.51
N ASP A 41 14.29 -6.04 3.07
CA ASP A 41 13.73 -6.14 1.71
C ASP A 41 12.73 -5.00 1.45
N ARG A 42 11.92 -4.65 2.46
CA ARG A 42 10.99 -3.52 2.39
C ARG A 42 11.69 -2.18 2.25
N LEU A 43 12.79 -1.94 2.99
CA LEU A 43 13.59 -0.72 2.85
C LEU A 43 14.21 -0.61 1.46
N ASP A 44 14.67 -1.73 0.90
CA ASP A 44 15.27 -1.78 -0.43
C ASP A 44 14.22 -1.57 -1.53
N GLU A 45 13.02 -2.14 -1.37
CA GLU A 45 11.88 -1.89 -2.26
C GLU A 45 11.52 -0.40 -2.33
N VAL A 46 11.38 0.27 -1.18
CA VAL A 46 10.99 1.68 -1.11
C VAL A 46 12.02 2.60 -1.79
N LYS A 47 13.31 2.25 -1.74
CA LYS A 47 14.42 2.95 -2.41
C LYS A 47 14.62 2.56 -3.87
N SER A 48 14.07 1.43 -4.30
CA SER A 48 14.33 0.87 -5.64
C SER A 48 13.94 1.88 -6.74
N PRO A 49 14.41 1.71 -7.98
CA PRO A 49 14.00 2.56 -9.10
C PRO A 49 12.48 2.67 -9.27
N GLN A 50 11.75 1.60 -8.97
CA GLN A 50 10.29 1.57 -8.98
C GLN A 50 9.66 1.96 -7.64
N GLY A 51 10.49 2.21 -6.63
CA GLY A 51 10.08 2.55 -5.27
C GLY A 51 9.37 3.91 -5.15
N TRP A 52 8.78 4.11 -3.98
CA TRP A 52 7.93 5.28 -3.74
C TRP A 52 8.71 6.57 -3.46
N LEU A 53 9.96 6.46 -3.00
CA LEU A 53 10.83 7.63 -2.78
C LEU A 53 11.28 8.30 -4.08
N ASN A 54 11.21 7.59 -5.20
CA ASN A 54 11.49 8.15 -6.53
C ASN A 54 10.31 8.89 -7.15
N LEU A 55 9.10 8.75 -6.59
CA LEU A 55 7.89 9.35 -7.14
C LEU A 55 7.84 10.84 -6.81
N VAL A 56 8.07 11.69 -7.83
CA VAL A 56 8.21 13.15 -7.70
C VAL A 56 7.10 13.94 -8.38
N GLY A 57 6.13 13.26 -9.03
CA GLY A 57 5.02 13.95 -9.66
C GLY A 57 3.86 13.04 -10.06
N LEU A 58 2.66 13.61 -9.96
CA LEU A 58 1.44 13.08 -10.56
C LEU A 58 0.67 14.25 -11.19
N TYR A 59 0.59 14.27 -12.52
CA TYR A 59 -0.01 15.35 -13.27
C TYR A 59 -1.18 14.82 -14.09
N TRP A 60 -2.35 15.39 -13.88
CA TRP A 60 -3.54 14.99 -14.62
C TRP A 60 -3.57 15.64 -16.01
N LEU A 61 -3.84 14.82 -17.03
CA LEU A 61 -3.99 15.25 -18.41
C LEU A 61 -5.43 15.70 -18.66
N GLU A 62 -5.56 16.82 -19.40
CA GLU A 62 -6.82 17.34 -19.89
C GLU A 62 -7.05 16.92 -21.36
N PRO A 63 -8.30 16.86 -21.83
CA PRO A 63 -8.57 16.70 -23.26
C PRO A 63 -7.83 17.77 -24.10
N GLY A 64 -7.29 17.39 -25.25
CA GLY A 64 -6.50 18.26 -26.12
C GLY A 64 -5.03 18.33 -25.74
N ILE A 65 -4.39 19.48 -25.96
CA ILE A 65 -2.93 19.65 -25.82
C ILE A 65 -2.53 19.95 -24.38
N ASN A 66 -1.58 19.17 -23.88
CA ASN A 66 -0.92 19.30 -22.58
C ASN A 66 0.59 19.45 -22.80
N THR A 67 1.10 20.67 -22.76
CA THR A 67 2.53 20.95 -22.86
C THR A 67 3.23 20.60 -21.56
N PHE A 68 4.47 20.13 -21.62
CA PHE A 68 5.27 19.83 -20.44
C PHE A 68 6.75 20.22 -20.60
N GLY A 69 7.40 20.38 -19.46
CA GLY A 69 8.79 20.79 -19.32
C GLY A 69 8.98 21.55 -18.01
N THR A 70 10.15 22.19 -17.81
CA THR A 70 10.42 22.91 -16.55
C THR A 70 9.97 24.38 -16.58
N ALA A 71 9.65 24.94 -17.76
CA ALA A 71 9.19 26.32 -17.86
C ALA A 71 7.75 26.49 -17.31
N PRO A 72 7.47 27.63 -16.63
CA PRO A 72 6.18 27.89 -15.98
C PRO A 72 5.01 28.06 -16.97
N GLU A 73 5.28 28.29 -18.27
CA GLU A 73 4.25 28.38 -19.31
C GLU A 73 3.66 27.04 -19.71
N ASN A 74 4.27 25.94 -19.31
CA ASN A 74 3.73 24.62 -19.58
C ASN A 74 2.49 24.36 -18.71
N LYS A 75 1.55 23.58 -19.24
CA LYS A 75 0.43 23.05 -18.45
C LYS A 75 0.91 22.07 -17.37
N ILE A 76 1.97 21.32 -17.67
CA ILE A 76 2.58 20.34 -16.78
C ILE A 76 4.03 20.77 -16.55
N ILE A 77 4.31 21.16 -15.32
CA ILE A 77 5.62 21.67 -14.93
C ILE A 77 6.37 20.55 -14.21
N PHE A 78 7.41 20.03 -14.85
CA PHE A 78 8.33 19.07 -14.24
C PHE A 78 9.31 19.79 -13.30
N PRO A 79 9.93 19.06 -12.36
CA PRO A 79 10.90 19.67 -11.43
C PRO A 79 12.01 20.41 -12.15
N GLU A 80 12.41 21.54 -11.59
CA GLU A 80 13.42 22.43 -12.18
C GLU A 80 14.75 21.69 -12.42
N GLY A 81 15.40 21.95 -13.54
CA GLY A 81 16.69 21.37 -13.91
C GLY A 81 16.68 19.90 -14.32
N THR A 82 15.51 19.27 -14.43
CA THR A 82 15.42 17.83 -14.72
C THR A 82 15.24 17.50 -16.20
N ILE A 83 14.65 18.43 -16.98
CA ILE A 83 14.39 18.28 -18.43
C ILE A 83 14.40 19.67 -19.08
N ALA A 84 14.34 19.73 -20.41
CA ALA A 84 14.27 21.01 -21.15
C ALA A 84 13.08 21.88 -20.71
N PRO A 85 13.21 23.24 -20.76
CA PRO A 85 12.12 24.15 -20.43
C PRO A 85 10.81 23.86 -21.18
N LYS A 86 10.90 23.48 -22.45
CA LYS A 86 9.80 22.98 -23.28
C LYS A 86 10.21 21.64 -23.84
N ALA A 87 9.76 20.58 -23.18
CA ALA A 87 10.19 19.23 -23.49
C ALA A 87 9.30 18.53 -24.53
N GLY A 88 8.03 18.94 -24.63
CA GLY A 88 7.09 18.37 -25.58
C GLY A 88 5.64 18.66 -25.24
N TYR A 89 4.74 17.88 -25.84
CA TYR A 89 3.34 17.89 -25.48
C TYR A 89 2.69 16.53 -25.67
N TYR A 90 1.62 16.31 -24.92
CA TYR A 90 0.66 15.24 -25.11
C TYR A 90 -0.64 15.81 -25.68
N ARG A 91 -1.18 15.18 -26.71
CA ARG A 91 -2.55 15.45 -27.19
C ARG A 91 -3.42 14.28 -26.79
N VAL A 92 -4.38 14.54 -25.92
CA VAL A 92 -5.34 13.53 -25.46
C VAL A 92 -6.54 13.54 -26.40
N ASN A 93 -6.79 12.42 -27.07
CA ASN A 93 -7.94 12.14 -27.90
C ASN A 93 -8.93 11.21 -27.19
N GLN A 94 -9.99 10.81 -27.88
CA GLN A 94 -11.01 9.92 -27.27
C GLN A 94 -10.51 8.49 -26.98
N HIS A 95 -9.54 7.99 -27.76
CA HIS A 95 -9.10 6.59 -27.70
C HIS A 95 -7.57 6.42 -27.59
N ASP A 96 -6.82 7.49 -27.69
CA ASP A 96 -5.35 7.47 -27.69
C ASP A 96 -4.74 8.74 -27.13
N ILE A 97 -3.44 8.67 -26.90
CA ILE A 97 -2.60 9.84 -26.62
C ILE A 97 -1.55 9.92 -27.72
N THR A 98 -1.48 11.09 -28.36
CA THR A 98 -0.38 11.42 -29.25
C THR A 98 0.69 12.18 -28.46
N PHE A 99 1.91 11.71 -28.50
CA PHE A 99 3.08 12.32 -27.87
C PHE A 99 3.97 12.97 -28.95
N MET A 100 4.37 14.22 -28.73
CA MET A 100 5.32 14.92 -29.57
C MET A 100 6.49 15.44 -28.73
N PRO A 101 7.70 14.88 -28.89
CA PRO A 101 8.90 15.41 -28.24
C PRO A 101 9.35 16.69 -28.90
N ILE A 102 9.86 17.63 -28.09
CA ILE A 102 10.65 18.81 -28.52
C ILE A 102 12.09 18.58 -28.04
N ASP A 103 12.25 17.98 -26.85
CA ASP A 103 13.55 17.58 -26.33
C ASP A 103 13.97 16.26 -26.97
N ALA A 104 15.10 16.26 -27.68
CA ALA A 104 15.64 15.08 -28.35
C ALA A 104 16.19 14.00 -27.40
N ALA A 105 16.35 14.31 -26.10
CA ALA A 105 16.80 13.35 -25.10
C ALA A 105 15.69 12.40 -24.62
N ILE A 106 14.44 12.62 -25.07
CA ILE A 106 13.32 11.77 -24.66
C ILE A 106 13.31 10.48 -25.45
N ALA A 107 13.20 9.36 -24.72
CA ALA A 107 13.10 8.01 -25.29
C ALA A 107 11.87 7.27 -24.74
N ILE A 108 11.35 6.30 -25.50
CA ILE A 108 10.42 5.26 -25.02
C ILE A 108 11.17 3.91 -25.10
N HIS A 109 11.18 3.16 -23.99
CA HIS A 109 11.91 1.87 -23.90
C HIS A 109 13.37 1.99 -24.39
N GLY A 110 14.04 3.11 -24.04
CA GLY A 110 15.42 3.38 -24.47
C GLY A 110 15.61 3.73 -25.95
N GLN A 111 14.53 3.82 -26.74
CA GLN A 111 14.59 4.24 -28.13
C GLN A 111 14.22 5.73 -28.25
N PRO A 112 15.13 6.59 -28.79
CA PRO A 112 14.84 8.02 -28.98
C PRO A 112 13.58 8.24 -29.80
N ILE A 113 12.75 9.18 -29.37
CA ILE A 113 11.55 9.58 -30.09
C ILE A 113 11.87 10.89 -30.82
N VAL A 114 11.78 10.86 -32.14
CA VAL A 114 12.13 12.03 -33.00
C VAL A 114 10.93 12.55 -33.79
N LYS A 115 9.76 11.92 -33.65
CA LYS A 115 8.54 12.27 -34.36
C LYS A 115 7.31 12.05 -33.50
N GLU A 116 6.19 12.61 -33.92
CA GLU A 116 4.89 12.36 -33.31
C GLU A 116 4.60 10.85 -33.24
N THR A 117 4.22 10.38 -32.04
CA THR A 117 3.98 8.97 -31.76
C THR A 117 2.63 8.82 -31.08
N THR A 118 1.76 8.01 -31.64
CA THR A 118 0.43 7.71 -31.05
C THR A 118 0.49 6.44 -30.20
N ILE A 119 -0.05 6.51 -29.00
CA ILE A 119 -0.11 5.41 -28.03
C ILE A 119 -1.58 5.12 -27.71
N PRO A 120 -2.12 3.98 -28.13
CA PRO A 120 -3.48 3.54 -27.77
C PRO A 120 -3.63 3.40 -26.24
N PHE A 121 -4.85 3.64 -25.72
CA PHE A 121 -5.10 3.56 -24.27
C PHE A 121 -4.79 2.19 -23.67
N ASP A 122 -4.95 1.11 -24.42
CA ASP A 122 -4.64 -0.25 -23.97
C ASP A 122 -3.13 -0.51 -23.83
N SER A 123 -2.30 0.33 -24.46
CA SER A 123 -0.83 0.22 -24.43
C SER A 123 -0.15 1.21 -23.49
N LEU A 124 -0.90 2.07 -22.78
CA LEU A 124 -0.34 3.13 -21.94
C LEU A 124 0.55 2.62 -20.79
N ARG A 125 0.17 1.51 -20.15
CA ARG A 125 0.94 0.92 -19.04
C ARG A 125 2.34 0.45 -19.47
N GLY A 126 2.49 0.07 -20.72
CA GLY A 126 3.77 -0.38 -21.26
C GLY A 126 4.66 0.76 -21.76
N ALA A 127 4.13 1.94 -22.03
CA ALA A 127 4.90 3.05 -22.58
C ALA A 127 5.67 3.80 -21.48
N ILE A 128 6.92 3.39 -21.24
CA ILE A 128 7.81 4.03 -20.27
C ILE A 128 8.69 5.02 -20.99
N PHE A 129 8.53 6.30 -20.64
CA PHE A 129 9.34 7.42 -21.13
C PHE A 129 10.52 7.65 -20.22
N THR A 130 11.65 8.06 -20.78
CA THR A 130 12.87 8.40 -20.03
C THR A 130 13.54 9.66 -20.59
N SER A 131 14.16 10.44 -19.72
CA SER A 131 15.07 11.54 -20.06
C SER A 131 15.99 11.82 -18.87
N GLY A 132 17.30 11.63 -19.03
CA GLY A 132 18.24 11.76 -17.90
C GLY A 132 17.90 10.80 -16.77
N SER A 133 17.70 11.34 -15.56
CA SER A 133 17.26 10.55 -14.39
C SER A 133 15.74 10.41 -14.29
N LEU A 134 14.99 11.05 -15.17
CA LEU A 134 13.54 10.96 -15.16
C LEU A 134 13.05 9.68 -15.85
N GLU A 135 12.07 9.06 -15.23
CA GLU A 135 11.25 8.01 -15.80
C GLU A 135 9.77 8.35 -15.55
N TRP A 136 8.94 8.23 -16.58
CA TRP A 136 7.51 8.43 -16.40
C TRP A 136 6.67 7.55 -17.31
N PHE A 137 5.43 7.36 -16.92
CA PHE A 137 4.43 6.64 -17.70
C PHE A 137 3.05 7.27 -17.51
N ILE A 138 2.13 6.92 -18.41
CA ILE A 138 0.77 7.39 -18.33
C ILE A 138 -0.07 6.34 -17.65
N LEU A 139 -0.70 6.72 -16.53
CA LEU A 139 -1.64 5.88 -15.80
C LEU A 139 -3.09 6.31 -16.11
N ARG A 140 -4.00 5.36 -15.98
CA ARG A 140 -5.44 5.61 -16.02
C ARG A 140 -6.04 5.32 -14.65
N ARG A 141 -6.87 6.24 -14.15
CA ARG A 141 -7.71 6.08 -12.95
C ARG A 141 -9.14 6.45 -13.33
N ASP A 142 -10.01 5.47 -13.40
CA ASP A 142 -11.37 5.60 -13.95
C ASP A 142 -11.34 6.25 -15.35
N THR A 143 -11.89 7.45 -15.46
CA THR A 143 -11.92 8.26 -16.69
C THR A 143 -10.74 9.21 -16.82
N ARG A 144 -9.90 9.37 -15.79
CA ARG A 144 -8.78 10.32 -15.79
C ARG A 144 -7.48 9.66 -16.22
N LEU A 145 -6.73 10.39 -17.04
CA LEU A 145 -5.37 10.03 -17.43
C LEU A 145 -4.38 10.94 -16.71
N GLY A 146 -3.26 10.39 -16.27
CA GLY A 146 -2.24 11.17 -15.57
C GLY A 146 -0.83 10.68 -15.87
N ILE A 147 0.14 11.59 -15.81
CA ILE A 147 1.57 11.28 -15.89
C ILE A 147 2.05 11.00 -14.46
N ARG A 148 2.57 9.82 -14.23
CA ARG A 148 3.31 9.48 -13.01
C ARG A 148 4.79 9.61 -13.28
N LEU A 149 5.42 10.57 -12.61
CA LEU A 149 6.82 10.94 -12.81
C LEU A 149 7.68 10.42 -11.67
N ARG A 150 8.77 9.75 -12.01
CA ARG A 150 9.86 9.38 -11.10
C ARG A 150 11.13 10.14 -11.46
N ASP A 151 11.92 10.46 -10.43
CA ASP A 151 13.31 10.88 -10.58
C ASP A 151 14.18 9.85 -9.85
N LEU A 152 14.93 9.04 -10.61
CA LEU A 152 15.83 8.02 -10.07
C LEU A 152 16.99 8.63 -9.26
N ASN A 153 17.12 9.94 -9.29
CA ASN A 153 18.11 10.73 -8.57
C ASN A 153 17.49 11.61 -7.47
N SER A 154 16.26 11.23 -7.03
CA SER A 154 15.47 12.05 -6.11
C SER A 154 16.20 12.33 -4.80
N GLN A 155 15.93 13.50 -4.21
CA GLN A 155 16.49 13.86 -2.91
C GLN A 155 15.95 12.94 -1.81
N ALA A 156 14.71 12.48 -1.92
CA ALA A 156 14.09 11.59 -0.94
C ALA A 156 14.86 10.26 -0.81
N VAL A 157 15.32 9.67 -1.93
CA VAL A 157 16.18 8.47 -1.89
C VAL A 157 17.51 8.75 -1.23
N LYS A 158 18.15 9.91 -1.54
CA LYS A 158 19.48 10.27 -1.03
C LYS A 158 19.47 10.50 0.49
N THR A 159 18.38 11.03 1.03
CA THR A 159 18.26 11.35 2.46
C THR A 159 17.52 10.28 3.27
N PHE A 160 17.08 9.22 2.64
CA PHE A 160 16.35 8.14 3.32
C PHE A 160 17.24 7.42 4.36
N LYS A 161 16.78 7.37 5.60
CA LYS A 161 17.50 6.75 6.73
C LYS A 161 16.84 5.46 7.24
N GLY A 162 15.77 5.01 6.60
CA GLY A 162 14.99 3.86 7.03
C GLY A 162 13.61 4.23 7.53
N ILE A 163 12.85 3.24 7.96
CA ILE A 163 11.50 3.35 8.49
C ILE A 163 11.54 2.82 9.93
N GLY A 164 11.08 3.64 10.87
CA GLY A 164 10.92 3.21 12.26
C GLY A 164 9.85 2.12 12.38
N ARG A 165 10.04 1.18 13.32
CA ARG A 165 9.07 0.12 13.60
C ARG A 165 8.99 -0.16 15.10
N TYR A 166 7.95 -0.84 15.51
CA TYR A 166 7.85 -1.41 16.84
C TYR A 166 8.83 -2.59 17.01
N PRO A 167 9.23 -2.93 18.24
CA PRO A 167 9.93 -4.19 18.50
C PRO A 167 9.12 -5.38 17.99
N VAL A 168 9.81 -6.40 17.48
CA VAL A 168 9.15 -7.62 17.00
C VAL A 168 8.57 -8.37 18.19
N ASP A 169 7.25 -8.57 18.18
CA ASP A 169 6.54 -9.34 19.20
C ASP A 169 5.71 -10.45 18.54
N PRO A 170 6.01 -11.74 18.81
CA PRO A 170 5.25 -12.87 18.28
C PRO A 170 3.76 -12.87 18.64
N ALA A 171 3.35 -12.14 19.68
CA ALA A 171 1.94 -12.01 20.06
C ALA A 171 1.10 -11.35 18.95
N TYR A 172 1.73 -10.60 18.06
CA TYR A 172 1.11 -9.97 16.90
C TYR A 172 1.16 -10.82 15.61
N ARG A 173 1.68 -12.07 15.67
CA ARG A 173 1.49 -13.07 14.63
C ARG A 173 0.33 -13.97 15.02
N ILE A 174 -0.86 -13.68 14.51
CA ILE A 174 -2.12 -14.19 15.02
C ILE A 174 -2.74 -15.17 14.02
N GLU A 175 -3.13 -16.38 14.50
CA GLU A 175 -3.95 -17.29 13.71
C GLU A 175 -5.37 -16.72 13.59
N ALA A 176 -5.84 -16.55 12.36
CA ALA A 176 -7.19 -16.13 12.02
C ALA A 176 -7.97 -17.24 11.33
N ILE A 177 -9.27 -17.25 11.52
CA ILE A 177 -10.20 -18.02 10.69
C ILE A 177 -10.68 -17.15 9.55
N PHE A 178 -10.57 -17.65 8.34
CA PHE A 178 -11.06 -16.98 7.16
C PHE A 178 -12.52 -17.38 6.87
N GLU A 179 -13.43 -16.47 7.08
CA GLU A 179 -14.82 -16.62 6.68
C GLU A 179 -14.98 -16.23 5.22
N ARG A 180 -15.19 -17.23 4.35
CA ARG A 180 -15.34 -17.01 2.92
C ARG A 180 -16.63 -16.27 2.63
N ALA A 181 -16.55 -15.25 1.80
CA ALA A 181 -17.72 -14.61 1.21
C ALA A 181 -18.14 -15.33 -0.07
N ASP A 182 -19.34 -15.03 -0.56
CA ASP A 182 -19.75 -15.44 -1.91
C ASP A 182 -19.01 -14.62 -2.98
N SER A 183 -19.00 -15.13 -4.21
CA SER A 183 -18.24 -14.54 -5.32
C SER A 183 -18.75 -13.15 -5.77
N THR A 184 -19.89 -12.71 -5.25
CA THR A 184 -20.49 -11.41 -5.56
C THR A 184 -20.22 -10.36 -4.49
N HIS A 185 -19.61 -10.77 -3.38
CA HIS A 185 -19.30 -9.87 -2.26
C HIS A 185 -18.27 -8.82 -2.65
N THR A 186 -18.60 -7.56 -2.40
CA THR A 186 -17.72 -6.42 -2.64
C THR A 186 -17.67 -5.50 -1.44
N ILE A 187 -16.53 -4.84 -1.24
CA ILE A 187 -16.34 -3.78 -0.28
C ILE A 187 -15.99 -2.47 -0.99
N ASN A 188 -16.49 -1.36 -0.46
CA ASN A 188 -16.18 -0.05 -0.99
C ASN A 188 -14.84 0.44 -0.44
N ILE A 189 -13.89 0.69 -1.32
CA ILE A 189 -12.59 1.26 -1.00
C ILE A 189 -12.51 2.69 -1.50
N THR A 190 -12.32 3.63 -0.59
CA THR A 190 -12.09 5.04 -0.90
C THR A 190 -10.59 5.33 -0.85
N ASN A 191 -10.08 6.07 -1.81
CA ASN A 191 -8.67 6.50 -1.83
C ASN A 191 -8.51 7.93 -1.27
N VAL A 192 -7.25 8.33 -1.05
CA VAL A 192 -6.89 9.65 -0.49
C VAL A 192 -7.34 10.85 -1.33
N ILE A 193 -7.73 10.66 -2.60
CA ILE A 193 -8.29 11.72 -3.48
C ILE A 193 -9.82 11.66 -3.56
N GLY A 194 -10.47 10.88 -2.68
CA GLY A 194 -11.93 10.82 -2.53
C GLY A 194 -12.66 9.95 -3.56
N GLN A 195 -11.95 9.16 -4.37
CA GLN A 195 -12.59 8.22 -5.29
C GLN A 195 -12.94 6.94 -4.56
N THR A 196 -14.17 6.46 -4.70
CA THR A 196 -14.66 5.21 -4.12
C THR A 196 -14.92 4.20 -5.23
N THR A 197 -14.38 3.00 -5.08
CA THR A 197 -14.60 1.88 -6.00
C THR A 197 -15.03 0.64 -5.23
N ALA A 198 -16.02 -0.10 -5.74
CA ALA A 198 -16.35 -1.41 -5.24
C ALA A 198 -15.28 -2.41 -5.69
N GLN A 199 -14.68 -3.12 -4.73
CA GLN A 199 -13.67 -4.14 -4.99
C GLN A 199 -14.14 -5.48 -4.47
N SER A 200 -13.88 -6.56 -5.21
CA SER A 200 -14.21 -7.91 -4.79
C SER A 200 -13.46 -8.27 -3.51
N SER A 201 -14.19 -8.79 -2.53
CA SER A 201 -13.62 -9.30 -1.29
C SER A 201 -13.89 -10.80 -1.18
N PRO A 202 -12.85 -11.65 -1.07
CA PRO A 202 -13.02 -13.09 -0.95
C PRO A 202 -13.53 -13.52 0.43
N GLY A 203 -13.51 -12.63 1.42
CA GLY A 203 -13.97 -12.91 2.78
C GLY A 203 -13.31 -12.06 3.85
N THR A 204 -13.58 -12.46 5.09
CA THR A 204 -13.22 -11.75 6.32
C THR A 204 -12.31 -12.60 7.19
N LEU A 205 -11.26 -12.01 7.71
CA LEU A 205 -10.37 -12.61 8.72
C LEU A 205 -10.93 -12.36 10.11
N VAL A 206 -11.19 -13.42 10.86
CA VAL A 206 -11.70 -13.39 12.23
C VAL A 206 -10.61 -13.88 13.17
N PHE A 207 -10.22 -13.06 14.12
CA PHE A 207 -9.11 -13.38 15.04
C PHE A 207 -9.31 -12.76 16.42
N THR A 208 -8.54 -13.24 17.40
CA THR A 208 -8.55 -12.68 18.75
C THR A 208 -7.27 -11.89 19.01
N LEU A 209 -7.41 -10.63 19.40
CA LEU A 209 -6.32 -9.78 19.85
C LEU A 209 -6.73 -9.11 21.19
N HIS A 210 -5.83 -9.16 22.18
CA HIS A 210 -6.08 -8.65 23.54
C HIS A 210 -7.36 -9.22 24.20
N GLY A 211 -7.70 -10.50 23.87
CA GLY A 211 -8.87 -11.20 24.42
C GLY A 211 -10.21 -10.80 23.81
N GLN A 212 -10.21 -9.99 22.75
CA GLN A 212 -11.40 -9.59 22.01
C GLN A 212 -11.36 -10.13 20.58
N GLU A 213 -12.53 -10.49 20.05
CA GLU A 213 -12.66 -10.87 18.63
C GLU A 213 -12.65 -9.64 17.75
N HIS A 214 -11.90 -9.71 16.68
CA HIS A 214 -11.80 -8.70 15.66
C HIS A 214 -12.01 -9.28 14.27
N ARG A 215 -12.39 -8.42 13.33
CA ARG A 215 -12.73 -8.80 11.96
C ARG A 215 -12.08 -7.81 10.99
N LEU A 216 -11.46 -8.33 9.94
CA LEU A 216 -10.88 -7.52 8.87
C LEU A 216 -11.26 -8.13 7.51
N ASP A 217 -11.93 -7.35 6.68
CA ASP A 217 -12.20 -7.74 5.31
C ASP A 217 -10.92 -7.68 4.48
N ALA A 218 -10.72 -8.72 3.67
CA ALA A 218 -9.57 -8.85 2.80
C ALA A 218 -9.92 -8.56 1.34
N LEU A 219 -8.95 -8.06 0.60
CA LEU A 219 -8.95 -8.02 -0.85
C LEU A 219 -8.06 -9.14 -1.37
N GLU A 220 -8.23 -9.53 -2.63
CA GLU A 220 -7.35 -10.50 -3.28
C GLU A 220 -6.32 -9.76 -4.14
N GLU A 221 -5.03 -10.02 -3.91
CA GLU A 221 -3.94 -9.48 -4.71
C GLU A 221 -2.94 -10.59 -5.07
N GLY A 222 -3.03 -11.08 -6.30
CA GLY A 222 -2.23 -12.22 -6.76
C GLY A 222 -2.50 -13.48 -5.96
N ASP A 223 -1.45 -14.03 -5.35
CA ASP A 223 -1.52 -15.25 -4.53
C ASP A 223 -1.70 -14.97 -3.03
N GLU A 224 -1.89 -13.69 -2.65
CA GLU A 224 -2.02 -13.24 -1.27
C GLU A 224 -3.39 -12.59 -1.01
N LEU A 225 -3.70 -12.39 0.26
CA LEU A 225 -4.75 -11.52 0.73
C LEU A 225 -4.14 -10.18 1.16
N PHE A 226 -4.74 -9.11 0.68
CA PHE A 226 -4.35 -7.73 0.99
C PHE A 226 -5.34 -7.11 1.96
N ILE A 227 -4.86 -6.63 3.10
CA ILE A 227 -5.65 -6.03 4.16
C ILE A 227 -5.23 -4.58 4.36
N ILE A 228 -6.20 -3.68 4.27
CA ILE A 228 -6.06 -2.25 4.55
C ILE A 228 -6.76 -2.01 5.89
N PHE A 229 -6.02 -1.61 6.93
CA PHE A 229 -6.59 -1.46 8.26
C PHE A 229 -6.13 -0.19 8.96
N GLY A 230 -6.96 0.29 9.87
CA GLY A 230 -6.62 1.30 10.86
C GLY A 230 -6.75 0.73 12.27
N ASP A 231 -6.13 1.37 13.25
CA ASP A 231 -6.17 0.96 14.65
C ASP A 231 -5.97 2.19 15.56
N GLU A 232 -5.97 2.00 16.88
CA GLU A 232 -5.82 3.13 17.83
C GLU A 232 -4.45 3.82 17.80
N THR A 233 -3.45 3.26 17.13
CA THR A 233 -2.15 3.91 16.91
C THR A 233 -2.17 4.87 15.72
N SER A 234 -3.18 4.77 14.84
CA SER A 234 -3.29 5.57 13.61
C SER A 234 -3.43 7.06 13.93
N GLY A 235 -2.56 7.87 13.30
CA GLY A 235 -2.49 9.32 13.55
C GLY A 235 -1.77 9.71 14.85
N LYS A 236 -1.19 8.73 15.55
CA LYS A 236 -0.33 8.93 16.73
C LYS A 236 1.08 8.41 16.39
N ASP A 237 1.32 7.14 16.67
CA ASP A 237 2.60 6.48 16.41
C ASP A 237 2.72 5.93 14.99
N THR A 238 1.60 5.65 14.33
CA THR A 238 1.53 5.14 12.96
C THR A 238 0.79 6.10 12.04
N TYR A 239 0.88 5.88 10.74
CA TYR A 239 0.27 6.76 9.75
C TYR A 239 -1.25 6.87 9.91
N GLY A 240 -1.77 8.09 9.88
CA GLY A 240 -3.21 8.36 10.09
C GLY A 240 -4.15 7.79 9.04
N GLY A 241 -3.65 7.53 7.82
CA GLY A 241 -4.40 6.87 6.74
C GLY A 241 -4.39 5.34 6.84
N GLY A 242 -3.95 4.76 7.95
CA GLY A 242 -3.87 3.32 8.18
C GLY A 242 -2.63 2.67 7.60
N ARG A 243 -2.54 1.36 7.75
CA ARG A 243 -1.43 0.51 7.30
C ARG A 243 -1.94 -0.64 6.43
N PHE A 244 -1.01 -1.26 5.74
CA PHE A 244 -1.23 -2.43 4.92
C PHE A 244 -0.59 -3.66 5.57
N VAL A 245 -1.21 -4.81 5.43
CA VAL A 245 -0.61 -6.10 5.74
C VAL A 245 -1.05 -7.12 4.70
N TYR A 246 -0.12 -7.98 4.31
CA TYR A 246 -0.38 -9.12 3.42
C TYR A 246 -0.35 -10.42 4.22
N THR A 247 -1.11 -11.39 3.78
CA THR A 247 -1.12 -12.74 4.34
C THR A 247 -1.31 -13.76 3.22
N ASP A 248 -0.80 -14.96 3.44
CA ASP A 248 -1.07 -16.08 2.54
C ASP A 248 -2.57 -16.33 2.39
N LYS A 249 -2.96 -17.03 1.33
CA LYS A 249 -4.33 -17.54 1.21
C LYS A 249 -4.60 -18.60 2.29
N PRO A 250 -5.85 -18.72 2.78
CA PRO A 250 -6.20 -19.65 3.84
C PRO A 250 -5.98 -21.11 3.41
N ASN A 251 -5.53 -21.92 4.33
CA ASN A 251 -5.36 -23.36 4.13
C ASN A 251 -6.71 -24.10 4.00
N ALA A 252 -6.66 -25.44 3.84
CA ALA A 252 -7.85 -26.27 3.70
C ALA A 252 -8.82 -26.23 4.91
N GLN A 253 -8.35 -25.80 6.07
CA GLN A 253 -9.14 -25.60 7.29
C GLN A 253 -9.61 -24.16 7.46
N ASN A 254 -9.48 -23.32 6.43
CA ASN A 254 -9.74 -21.88 6.45
C ASN A 254 -8.93 -21.12 7.51
N LYS A 255 -7.74 -21.61 7.86
CA LYS A 255 -6.82 -20.92 8.77
C LYS A 255 -5.76 -20.17 7.98
N VAL A 256 -5.38 -19.01 8.51
CA VAL A 256 -4.32 -18.14 7.97
C VAL A 256 -3.66 -17.39 9.14
N TYR A 257 -2.39 -16.99 8.98
CA TYR A 257 -1.73 -16.14 9.95
C TYR A 257 -1.70 -14.69 9.44
N ILE A 258 -2.22 -13.78 10.26
CA ILE A 258 -1.98 -12.34 10.10
C ILE A 258 -0.75 -12.00 10.93
N ASP A 259 0.30 -11.48 10.28
CA ASP A 259 1.51 -11.04 10.97
C ASP A 259 1.59 -9.52 10.97
N PHE A 260 1.09 -8.89 12.02
CA PHE A 260 1.13 -7.43 12.15
C PHE A 260 2.55 -6.88 12.34
N ASN A 261 3.57 -7.72 12.64
CA ASN A 261 4.97 -7.29 12.60
C ASN A 261 5.42 -6.94 11.18
N LYS A 262 4.69 -7.41 10.16
CA LYS A 262 4.83 -7.05 8.75
C LYS A 262 3.84 -5.96 8.29
N ALA A 263 3.09 -5.35 9.22
CA ALA A 263 2.25 -4.20 8.88
C ALA A 263 3.13 -3.01 8.48
N HIS A 264 2.82 -2.40 7.33
CA HIS A 264 3.67 -1.40 6.74
C HIS A 264 2.90 -0.18 6.21
N ASN A 265 3.62 0.91 6.04
CA ASN A 265 3.09 2.17 5.57
C ASN A 265 2.64 2.10 4.10
N PRO A 266 1.48 2.70 3.77
CA PRO A 266 1.09 2.90 2.37
C PRO A 266 2.02 3.90 1.67
N PRO A 267 2.08 3.87 0.33
CA PRO A 267 2.90 4.79 -0.47
C PRO A 267 2.74 6.28 -0.15
N CYS A 268 1.55 6.69 0.28
CA CYS A 268 1.24 8.09 0.60
C CYS A 268 2.04 8.68 1.77
N VAL A 269 2.68 7.82 2.57
CA VAL A 269 3.60 8.26 3.64
C VAL A 269 4.90 8.81 3.05
N PHE A 270 5.35 8.26 1.92
CA PHE A 270 6.64 8.59 1.29
C PHE A 270 6.53 9.71 0.26
N THR A 271 5.34 9.91 -0.33
CA THR A 271 5.13 10.88 -1.40
C THR A 271 3.67 11.36 -1.48
N PRO A 272 3.42 12.65 -1.73
CA PRO A 272 2.08 13.19 -1.95
C PRO A 272 1.49 12.80 -3.32
N PHE A 273 2.26 12.12 -4.17
CA PHE A 273 1.88 11.77 -5.54
C PHE A 273 1.30 10.35 -5.66
N ALA A 274 1.11 9.65 -4.55
CA ALA A 274 0.42 8.37 -4.51
C ALA A 274 -1.10 8.55 -4.32
N THR A 275 -1.88 7.55 -4.73
CA THR A 275 -3.35 7.53 -4.59
C THR A 275 -3.76 6.30 -3.79
N CYS A 276 -3.36 6.27 -2.51
CA CYS A 276 -3.52 5.10 -1.66
C CYS A 276 -4.97 4.85 -1.28
N PRO A 277 -5.39 3.59 -1.19
CA PRO A 277 -6.65 3.25 -0.57
C PRO A 277 -6.59 3.54 0.94
N LEU A 278 -7.72 3.94 1.50
CA LEU A 278 -7.94 4.11 2.92
C LEU A 278 -8.64 2.88 3.50
N PRO A 279 -8.45 2.60 4.79
CA PRO A 279 -9.18 1.53 5.46
C PRO A 279 -10.70 1.73 5.33
N PRO A 280 -11.45 0.72 4.89
CA PRO A 280 -12.89 0.77 4.96
C PRO A 280 -13.34 0.76 6.43
N ALA A 281 -14.52 1.30 6.73
CA ALA A 281 -14.99 1.53 8.10
C ALA A 281 -14.94 0.25 8.98
N GLN A 282 -15.26 -0.91 8.41
CA GLN A 282 -15.23 -2.19 9.10
C GLN A 282 -13.80 -2.71 9.40
N ASN A 283 -12.78 -2.14 8.77
CA ASN A 283 -11.37 -2.49 9.00
C ASN A 283 -10.68 -1.52 9.98
N ILE A 284 -11.44 -0.77 10.77
CA ILE A 284 -10.91 0.06 11.85
C ILE A 284 -11.00 -0.72 13.15
N LEU A 285 -9.85 -1.16 13.66
CA LEU A 285 -9.72 -1.86 14.93
C LEU A 285 -9.84 -0.87 16.11
N THR A 286 -10.58 -1.26 17.13
CA THR A 286 -10.78 -0.48 18.37
C THR A 286 -9.75 -0.83 19.45
N VAL A 287 -8.58 -1.28 19.04
CA VAL A 287 -7.43 -1.62 19.89
C VAL A 287 -6.16 -1.13 19.22
N ALA A 288 -5.11 -0.91 19.99
CA ALA A 288 -3.79 -0.56 19.47
C ALA A 288 -3.08 -1.81 18.92
N VAL A 289 -2.54 -1.71 17.70
CA VAL A 289 -1.66 -2.72 17.11
C VAL A 289 -0.23 -2.18 17.15
N GLU A 290 0.45 -2.40 18.28
CA GLU A 290 1.82 -1.92 18.51
C GLU A 290 2.87 -2.85 17.87
N ALA A 291 2.72 -3.10 16.57
CA ALA A 291 3.59 -3.93 15.75
C ALA A 291 3.74 -3.34 14.34
N GLY A 292 4.79 -3.71 13.62
CA GLY A 292 5.07 -3.24 12.26
C GLY A 292 5.64 -1.83 12.19
N GLU A 293 5.53 -1.20 11.03
CA GLU A 293 6.07 0.13 10.75
C GLU A 293 5.36 1.23 11.54
N LYS A 294 6.14 2.18 12.06
CA LYS A 294 5.70 3.46 12.60
C LYS A 294 5.56 4.49 11.48
N ASN A 295 4.99 5.65 11.81
CA ASN A 295 4.89 6.76 10.85
C ASN A 295 6.29 7.17 10.37
N TYR A 296 6.40 7.42 9.05
CA TYR A 296 7.63 7.88 8.44
C TYR A 296 7.59 9.40 8.29
N HIS A 297 8.61 10.07 8.78
CA HIS A 297 8.80 11.50 8.59
C HIS A 297 10.08 11.70 7.77
N ALA A 298 9.95 12.26 6.57
CA ALA A 298 11.10 12.71 5.80
C ALA A 298 11.80 13.86 6.54
N GLU A 299 13.13 13.90 6.54
CA GLU A 299 13.86 15.02 7.13
C GLU A 299 13.40 16.35 6.49
N GLY A 300 12.96 17.30 7.32
CA GLY A 300 12.48 18.62 6.90
C GLY A 300 10.95 18.75 6.67
N GLN A 301 10.17 17.68 6.82
CA GLN A 301 8.71 17.80 6.87
C GLN A 301 8.27 17.98 8.33
N SER A 302 7.71 19.15 8.64
CA SER A 302 7.06 19.38 9.94
C SER A 302 5.73 18.62 10.01
N GLU A 303 5.34 18.14 11.20
CA GLU A 303 4.12 17.38 11.49
C GLU A 303 2.80 18.02 10.99
N THR A 304 2.86 19.27 10.54
CA THR A 304 1.66 20.08 10.17
C THR A 304 1.11 19.80 8.79
N ALA A 305 1.75 18.99 7.94
CA ALA A 305 1.34 18.80 6.53
C ALA A 305 0.38 17.61 6.28
N GLN A 306 0.08 16.79 7.29
CA GLN A 306 -0.70 15.54 7.12
C GLN A 306 -2.17 15.64 7.56
N GLY A 307 -2.67 16.83 7.87
CA GLY A 307 -4.03 17.05 8.33
C GLY A 307 -4.84 17.99 7.42
N LYS A 308 -5.07 17.61 6.16
CA LYS A 308 -6.14 18.23 5.35
C LYS A 308 -6.74 17.21 4.40
#